data_0feb410e676bf6e79e985eddfc6dc2b7
#
_entry.id   0feb410e676bf6e79e985eddfc6dc2b7
#
_cell.length_a   1.000
_cell.length_b   1.000
_cell.length_c   1.000
_cell.angle_alpha   90.00
_cell.angle_beta   90.00
_cell.angle_gamma   90.00
#
_symmetry.space_group_name_H-M   'P 1'
#
loop_
_entity.id
_entity.type
_entity.pdbx_description
1 polymer ?
#
loop_
_entity_poly.entity_id
_entity_poly.type
_entity_poly.pdbx_seq_one_letter_code
_entity_poly.pdbx_strand_id
1 'polypeptide(L)'
;MTRARMTLLGLVAAGLVLMADQTSKWWILNGLHLPERGQVVVLPVLNFTMVWNPGVTFGMLPTTGPWGPWLLTGVALAIVAALGVWLRRAENPLVAASLGAIAGGAIGNVIDRLRFGAVVDFIHAHAGGWNWYVFNLADAAIVCGVAALVLDGLRPRRPTRTGLQGGELRR
;
A
#
# COMPACT_ATOMS: atom_id res chain seq x y z
N MET A 1 8.42 3.74 -22.85
CA MET A 1 8.93 2.48 -22.25
C MET A 1 8.01 1.34 -22.67
N THR A 2 8.52 0.09 -22.78
CA THR A 2 7.67 -1.06 -23.15
C THR A 2 6.79 -1.50 -21.98
N ARG A 3 5.65 -2.13 -22.26
CA ARG A 3 4.74 -2.69 -21.22
C ARG A 3 5.48 -3.65 -20.28
N ALA A 4 6.41 -4.44 -20.79
CA ALA A 4 7.23 -5.34 -19.98
C ALA A 4 8.07 -4.58 -18.94
N ARG A 5 8.65 -3.43 -19.31
CA ARG A 5 9.42 -2.59 -18.37
C ARG A 5 8.51 -1.97 -17.29
N MET A 6 7.27 -1.58 -17.64
CA MET A 6 6.28 -1.09 -16.65
C MET A 6 5.90 -2.20 -15.67
N THR A 7 5.60 -3.39 -16.17
CA THR A 7 5.30 -4.53 -15.31
C THR A 7 6.47 -4.87 -14.39
N LEU A 8 7.70 -4.89 -14.90
CA LEU A 8 8.90 -5.11 -14.09
C LEU A 8 9.05 -4.03 -13.00
N LEU A 9 8.87 -2.76 -13.35
CA LEU A 9 8.92 -1.65 -12.39
C LEU A 9 7.91 -1.84 -11.25
N GLY A 10 6.67 -2.18 -11.58
CA GLY A 10 5.64 -2.46 -10.57
C GLY A 10 5.97 -3.66 -9.70
N LEU A 11 6.49 -4.74 -10.28
CA LEU A 11 6.92 -5.92 -9.51
C LEU A 11 8.10 -5.62 -8.58
N VAL A 12 9.07 -4.82 -9.03
CA VAL A 12 10.19 -4.37 -8.20
C VAL A 12 9.68 -3.49 -7.06
N ALA A 13 8.78 -2.54 -7.33
CA ALA A 13 8.17 -1.71 -6.29
C ALA A 13 7.41 -2.56 -5.26
N ALA A 14 6.63 -3.55 -5.71
CA ALA A 14 5.93 -4.49 -4.82
C ALA A 14 6.91 -5.27 -3.94
N GLY A 15 7.98 -5.81 -4.52
CA GLY A 15 9.00 -6.55 -3.78
C GLY A 15 9.73 -5.69 -2.75
N LEU A 16 10.08 -4.45 -3.09
CA LEU A 16 10.74 -3.52 -2.17
C LEU A 16 9.83 -3.13 -0.99
N VAL A 17 8.57 -2.82 -1.26
CA VAL A 17 7.59 -2.49 -0.20
C VAL A 17 7.37 -3.69 0.70
N LEU A 18 7.13 -4.87 0.14
CA LEU A 18 6.94 -6.10 0.89
C LEU A 18 8.14 -6.41 1.78
N MET A 19 9.35 -6.30 1.24
CA MET A 19 10.60 -6.54 1.97
C MET A 19 10.77 -5.53 3.11
N ALA A 20 10.56 -4.25 2.86
CA ALA A 20 10.66 -3.20 3.87
C ALA A 20 9.63 -3.41 4.99
N ASP A 21 8.37 -3.70 4.63
CA ASP A 21 7.30 -3.97 5.59
C ASP A 21 7.63 -5.18 6.48
N GLN A 22 7.92 -6.32 5.89
CA GLN A 22 8.18 -7.55 6.65
C GLN A 22 9.48 -7.47 7.47
N THR A 23 10.52 -6.78 6.96
CA THR A 23 11.76 -6.56 7.72
C THR A 23 11.52 -5.64 8.90
N SER A 24 10.77 -4.55 8.73
CA SER A 24 10.43 -3.65 9.84
C SER A 24 9.60 -4.35 10.92
N LYS A 25 8.60 -5.13 10.53
CA LYS A 25 7.78 -5.95 11.44
C LYS A 25 8.62 -6.98 12.18
N TRP A 26 9.50 -7.68 11.47
CA TRP A 26 10.43 -8.62 12.10
C TRP A 26 11.32 -7.93 13.16
N TRP A 27 11.87 -6.77 12.83
CA TRP A 27 12.70 -5.99 13.75
C TRP A 27 11.91 -5.49 14.97
N ILE A 28 10.68 -5.02 14.77
CA ILE A 28 9.78 -4.60 15.85
C ILE A 28 9.47 -5.75 16.81
N LEU A 29 9.21 -6.93 16.28
CA LEU A 29 8.83 -8.11 17.07
C LEU A 29 10.03 -8.74 17.77
N ASN A 30 11.17 -8.93 17.06
CA ASN A 30 12.28 -9.74 17.52
C ASN A 30 13.52 -8.93 17.91
N GLY A 31 13.73 -7.75 17.34
CA GLY A 31 14.85 -6.87 17.67
C GLY A 31 14.53 -5.92 18.80
N LEU A 32 13.39 -5.22 18.70
CA LEU A 32 12.96 -4.26 19.72
C LEU A 32 12.16 -4.92 20.84
N HIS A 33 11.62 -6.13 20.63
CA HIS A 33 10.71 -6.82 21.56
C HIS A 33 9.52 -5.95 21.98
N LEU A 34 8.93 -5.24 20.99
CA LEU A 34 7.87 -4.28 21.25
C LEU A 34 6.61 -4.88 21.88
N PRO A 35 6.20 -6.14 21.62
CA PRO A 35 5.08 -6.78 22.31
C PRO A 35 5.23 -6.81 23.85
N GLU A 36 6.46 -6.98 24.34
CA GLU A 36 6.75 -7.03 25.78
C GLU A 36 6.85 -5.63 26.39
N ARG A 37 7.30 -4.65 25.60
CA ARG A 37 7.46 -3.25 26.02
C ARG A 37 6.16 -2.44 25.92
N GLY A 38 5.23 -2.88 25.06
CA GLY A 38 3.99 -2.18 24.73
C GLY A 38 4.20 -0.90 23.91
N GLN A 39 5.08 0.00 24.38
CA GLN A 39 5.39 1.27 23.73
C GLN A 39 6.84 1.70 23.94
N VAL A 40 7.41 2.33 22.90
CA VAL A 40 8.72 2.98 22.94
C VAL A 40 8.60 4.37 22.32
N VAL A 41 8.97 5.40 23.06
CA VAL A 41 9.02 6.79 22.57
C VAL A 41 10.23 6.96 21.68
N VAL A 42 10.01 7.39 20.44
CA VAL A 42 11.06 7.61 19.42
C VAL A 42 11.33 9.10 19.24
N LEU A 43 10.28 9.88 19.11
CA LEU A 43 10.31 11.33 18.95
C LEU A 43 9.14 11.96 19.72
N PRO A 44 9.17 13.28 19.98
CA PRO A 44 8.07 13.96 20.67
C PRO A 44 6.69 13.84 19.99
N VAL A 45 6.68 13.41 18.72
CA VAL A 45 5.46 13.27 17.89
C VAL A 45 5.30 11.86 17.32
N LEU A 46 6.20 10.91 17.70
CA LEU A 46 6.23 9.57 17.14
C LEU A 46 6.62 8.54 18.20
N ASN A 47 5.78 7.54 18.39
CA ASN A 47 6.07 6.37 19.20
C ASN A 47 6.03 5.10 18.36
N PHE A 48 6.72 4.06 18.81
CA PHE A 48 6.36 2.71 18.45
C PHE A 48 5.44 2.15 19.53
N THR A 49 4.21 1.81 19.12
CA THR A 49 3.17 1.28 20.03
C THR A 49 2.65 -0.02 19.43
N MET A 50 2.74 -1.12 20.17
CA MET A 50 2.31 -2.41 19.66
C MET A 50 0.81 -2.53 19.60
N VAL A 51 0.27 -2.80 18.42
CA VAL A 51 -1.14 -3.10 18.19
C VAL A 51 -1.27 -4.33 17.30
N TRP A 52 -1.98 -5.34 17.77
CA TRP A 52 -2.44 -6.45 16.93
C TRP A 52 -3.80 -6.10 16.35
N ASN A 53 -3.85 -5.84 15.05
CA ASN A 53 -5.05 -5.41 14.34
C ASN A 53 -5.77 -6.62 13.68
N PRO A 54 -6.81 -7.18 14.29
CA PRO A 54 -7.52 -8.35 13.75
C PRO A 54 -8.50 -7.99 12.63
N GLY A 55 -8.77 -6.71 12.42
CA GLY A 55 -9.85 -6.26 11.55
C GLY A 55 -9.51 -5.11 10.64
N VAL A 56 -10.51 -4.29 10.41
CA VAL A 56 -10.43 -3.06 9.64
C VAL A 56 -10.25 -1.90 10.62
N THR A 57 -9.28 -1.05 10.35
CA THR A 57 -9.20 0.29 10.93
C THR A 57 -10.54 0.99 10.73
N PHE A 58 -11.07 1.68 11.73
CA PHE A 58 -12.38 2.40 11.75
C PHE A 58 -13.60 1.64 12.30
N GLY A 59 -13.50 0.38 12.76
CA GLY A 59 -14.66 -0.30 13.36
C GLY A 59 -15.85 -0.54 12.41
N MET A 60 -15.63 -0.39 11.11
CA MET A 60 -16.70 -0.39 10.10
C MET A 60 -17.27 -1.79 9.79
N LEU A 61 -16.56 -2.84 10.15
CA LEU A 61 -17.06 -4.21 10.12
C LEU A 61 -16.76 -4.85 11.47
N PRO A 62 -17.75 -5.18 12.29
CA PRO A 62 -17.53 -5.97 13.49
C PRO A 62 -17.10 -7.37 13.05
N THR A 63 -15.80 -7.59 12.96
CA THR A 63 -15.26 -8.94 12.72
C THR A 63 -15.24 -9.70 14.05
N THR A 64 -16.40 -9.75 14.71
CA THR A 64 -16.61 -10.48 15.97
C THR A 64 -16.76 -11.99 15.72
N GLY A 65 -15.89 -12.57 14.92
CA GLY A 65 -15.92 -14.00 14.65
C GLY A 65 -14.61 -14.51 14.07
N PRO A 66 -14.37 -15.82 14.13
CA PRO A 66 -13.14 -16.45 13.65
C PRO A 66 -12.90 -16.30 12.13
N TRP A 67 -13.91 -15.86 11.38
CA TRP A 67 -13.87 -15.69 9.93
C TRP A 67 -13.40 -14.31 9.46
N GLY A 68 -13.36 -13.31 10.36
CA GLY A 68 -12.99 -11.93 10.01
C GLY A 68 -11.64 -11.81 9.29
N PRO A 69 -10.53 -12.32 9.84
CA PRO A 69 -9.23 -12.25 9.19
C PRO A 69 -9.19 -12.94 7.83
N TRP A 70 -9.91 -14.05 7.68
CA TRP A 70 -9.99 -14.81 6.42
C TRP A 70 -10.75 -14.07 5.33
N LEU A 71 -11.86 -13.42 5.68
CA LEU A 71 -12.61 -12.57 4.75
C LEU A 71 -11.74 -11.41 4.26
N LEU A 72 -11.06 -10.70 5.17
CA LEU A 72 -10.18 -9.60 4.82
C LEU A 72 -9.00 -10.06 3.96
N THR A 73 -8.44 -11.23 4.26
CA THR A 73 -7.40 -11.87 3.44
C THR A 73 -7.90 -12.14 2.03
N GLY A 74 -9.08 -12.71 1.88
CA GLY A 74 -9.71 -12.99 0.59
C GLY A 74 -9.95 -11.72 -0.23
N VAL A 75 -10.49 -10.68 0.39
CA VAL A 75 -10.70 -9.36 -0.24
C VAL A 75 -9.36 -8.76 -0.68
N ALA A 76 -8.34 -8.77 0.19
CA ALA A 76 -7.02 -8.25 -0.15
C ALA A 76 -6.39 -8.99 -1.34
N LEU A 77 -6.48 -10.32 -1.38
CA LEU A 77 -5.99 -11.12 -2.51
C LEU A 77 -6.74 -10.82 -3.81
N ALA A 78 -8.05 -10.64 -3.76
CA ALA A 78 -8.84 -10.24 -4.92
C ALA A 78 -8.41 -8.86 -5.45
N ILE A 79 -8.17 -7.90 -4.55
CA ILE A 79 -7.64 -6.57 -4.91
C ILE A 79 -6.25 -6.72 -5.54
N VAL A 80 -5.34 -7.49 -4.95
CA VAL A 80 -4.00 -7.72 -5.51
C VAL A 80 -4.07 -8.33 -6.91
N ALA A 81 -4.97 -9.28 -7.14
CA ALA A 81 -5.18 -9.86 -8.47
C ALA A 81 -5.67 -8.79 -9.47
N ALA A 82 -6.62 -7.96 -9.09
CA ALA A 82 -7.11 -6.86 -9.92
C ALA A 82 -6.01 -5.84 -10.24
N LEU A 83 -5.20 -5.46 -9.24
CA LEU A 83 -4.04 -4.58 -9.43
C LEU A 83 -3.00 -5.21 -10.38
N GLY A 84 -2.77 -6.53 -10.30
CA GLY A 84 -1.89 -7.26 -11.20
C GLY A 84 -2.37 -7.24 -12.66
N VAL A 85 -3.68 -7.37 -12.87
CA VAL A 85 -4.28 -7.21 -14.21
C VAL A 85 -4.13 -5.77 -14.73
N TRP A 86 -4.36 -4.78 -13.86
CA TRP A 86 -4.17 -3.37 -14.23
C TRP A 86 -2.71 -3.05 -14.54
N LEU A 87 -1.76 -3.54 -13.72
CA LEU A 87 -0.33 -3.35 -13.92
C LEU A 87 0.15 -3.82 -15.31
N ARG A 88 -0.39 -4.92 -15.82
CA ARG A 88 -0.06 -5.40 -17.18
C ARG A 88 -0.46 -4.41 -18.28
N ARG A 89 -1.38 -3.49 -18.01
CA ARG A 89 -1.87 -2.46 -18.92
C ARG A 89 -1.30 -1.07 -18.63
N ALA A 90 -0.47 -0.94 -17.61
CA ALA A 90 0.12 0.34 -17.23
C ALA A 90 1.09 0.85 -18.30
N GLU A 91 0.93 2.12 -18.68
CA GLU A 91 1.79 2.82 -19.66
C GLU A 91 2.60 3.94 -19.01
N ASN A 92 2.23 4.32 -17.78
CA ASN A 92 2.87 5.37 -17.00
C ASN A 92 3.70 4.74 -15.87
N PRO A 93 4.99 5.10 -15.71
CA PRO A 93 5.85 4.54 -14.67
C PRO A 93 5.36 4.87 -13.25
N LEU A 94 4.75 6.05 -13.02
CA LEU A 94 4.17 6.39 -11.72
C LEU A 94 3.01 5.46 -11.39
N VAL A 95 2.11 5.20 -12.35
CA VAL A 95 1.01 4.25 -12.18
C VAL A 95 1.54 2.85 -11.90
N ALA A 96 2.53 2.39 -12.67
CA ALA A 96 3.11 1.06 -12.46
C ALA A 96 3.74 0.90 -11.06
N ALA A 97 4.53 1.89 -10.61
CA ALA A 97 5.15 1.88 -9.29
C ALA A 97 4.09 1.95 -8.17
N SER A 98 3.06 2.78 -8.34
CA SER A 98 1.96 2.91 -7.37
C SER A 98 1.17 1.61 -7.22
N LEU A 99 0.80 0.97 -8.34
CA LEU A 99 0.11 -0.32 -8.33
C LEU A 99 0.95 -1.40 -7.64
N GLY A 100 2.27 -1.39 -7.91
CA GLY A 100 3.22 -2.28 -7.24
C GLY A 100 3.29 -2.02 -5.74
N ALA A 101 3.42 -0.75 -5.32
CA ALA A 101 3.49 -0.39 -3.90
C ALA A 101 2.22 -0.81 -3.14
N ILE A 102 1.04 -0.58 -3.71
CA ILE A 102 -0.24 -1.01 -3.13
C ILE A 102 -0.28 -2.53 -3.01
N ALA A 103 0.08 -3.26 -4.08
CA ALA A 103 0.06 -4.71 -4.08
C ALA A 103 1.05 -5.29 -3.06
N GLY A 104 2.28 -4.74 -2.98
CA GLY A 104 3.29 -5.16 -2.01
C GLY A 104 2.85 -4.96 -0.57
N GLY A 105 2.26 -3.80 -0.24
CA GLY A 105 1.70 -3.52 1.07
C GLY A 105 0.53 -4.45 1.41
N ALA A 106 -0.41 -4.63 0.48
CA ALA A 106 -1.53 -5.54 0.69
C ALA A 106 -1.07 -6.99 0.96
N ILE A 107 -0.06 -7.48 0.22
CA ILE A 107 0.54 -8.80 0.46
C ILE A 107 1.20 -8.85 1.85
N GLY A 108 1.91 -7.80 2.29
CA GLY A 108 2.50 -7.73 3.62
C GLY A 108 1.47 -7.93 4.73
N ASN A 109 0.34 -7.22 4.65
CA ASN A 109 -0.75 -7.36 5.60
C ASN A 109 -1.50 -8.71 5.49
N VAL A 110 -1.50 -9.35 4.31
CA VAL A 110 -1.99 -10.73 4.13
C VAL A 110 -1.10 -11.72 4.86
N ILE A 111 0.23 -11.59 4.70
CA ILE A 111 1.20 -12.48 5.38
C ILE A 111 1.02 -12.42 6.89
N ASP A 112 0.84 -11.22 7.46
CA ASP A 112 0.60 -11.09 8.90
C ASP A 112 -0.67 -11.81 9.35
N ARG A 113 -1.79 -11.65 8.63
CA ARG A 113 -3.05 -12.34 8.95
C ARG A 113 -2.92 -13.86 8.89
N LEU A 114 -2.18 -14.38 7.91
CA LEU A 114 -1.94 -15.82 7.79
C LEU A 114 -1.03 -16.35 8.90
N ARG A 115 -0.07 -15.55 9.39
CA ARG A 115 0.90 -15.96 10.42
C ARG A 115 0.38 -15.78 11.84
N PHE A 116 -0.32 -14.67 12.08
CA PHE A 116 -0.64 -14.21 13.43
C PHE A 116 -2.15 -14.05 13.67
N GLY A 117 -2.99 -14.21 12.64
CA GLY A 117 -4.42 -13.90 12.72
C GLY A 117 -4.75 -12.41 12.81
N ALA A 118 -3.73 -11.54 12.79
CA ALA A 118 -3.85 -10.09 12.92
C ALA A 118 -2.73 -9.40 12.16
N VAL A 119 -2.89 -8.13 11.82
CA VAL A 119 -1.83 -7.30 11.24
C VAL A 119 -0.99 -6.69 12.37
N VAL A 120 0.33 -6.61 12.15
CA VAL A 120 1.30 -5.99 13.06
C VAL A 120 1.35 -4.51 12.78
N ASP A 121 0.71 -3.69 13.63
CA ASP A 121 0.74 -2.24 13.57
C ASP A 121 1.63 -1.70 14.70
N PHE A 122 2.45 -0.68 14.39
CA PHE A 122 3.43 -0.21 15.38
C PHE A 122 3.80 1.26 15.26
N ILE A 123 3.50 1.96 14.17
CA ILE A 123 3.81 3.39 13.97
C ILE A 123 2.67 4.21 14.54
N HIS A 124 2.94 4.94 15.62
CA HIS A 124 1.96 5.80 16.29
C HIS A 124 2.40 7.25 16.20
N ALA A 125 1.81 8.01 15.30
CA ALA A 125 2.02 9.46 15.18
C ALA A 125 1.04 10.22 16.07
N HIS A 126 1.52 11.28 16.74
CA HIS A 126 0.69 12.14 17.58
C HIS A 126 1.28 13.56 17.64
N ALA A 127 0.43 14.57 17.83
CA ALA A 127 0.88 15.95 18.00
C ALA A 127 -0.21 16.77 18.70
N GLY A 128 0.17 17.59 19.71
CA GLY A 128 -0.73 18.56 20.34
C GLY A 128 -2.02 17.96 20.94
N GLY A 129 -1.97 16.74 21.48
CA GLY A 129 -3.14 16.01 22.00
C GLY A 129 -3.92 15.23 20.94
N TRP A 130 -3.56 15.37 19.66
CA TRP A 130 -4.09 14.56 18.57
C TRP A 130 -3.32 13.24 18.47
N ASN A 131 -4.03 12.12 18.42
CA ASN A 131 -3.48 10.79 18.21
C ASN A 131 -3.98 10.28 16.87
N TRP A 132 -3.03 9.87 15.99
CA TRP A 132 -3.35 9.13 14.78
C TRP A 132 -3.52 7.65 15.11
N TYR A 133 -4.24 6.91 14.28
CA TYR A 133 -4.29 5.46 14.40
C TYR A 133 -2.90 4.84 14.25
N VAL A 134 -2.63 3.76 14.99
CA VAL A 134 -1.39 3.01 14.81
C VAL A 134 -1.45 2.25 13.49
N PHE A 135 -0.39 2.32 12.71
CA PHE A 135 -0.28 1.75 11.37
C PHE A 135 1.11 1.15 11.14
N ASN A 136 1.36 0.59 9.95
CA ASN A 136 2.63 -0.02 9.55
C ASN A 136 3.12 0.51 8.19
N LEU A 137 4.26 -0.01 7.71
CA LEU A 137 4.83 0.42 6.42
C LEU A 137 3.95 0.01 5.23
N ALA A 138 3.28 -1.15 5.30
CA ALA A 138 2.35 -1.58 4.26
C ALA A 138 1.21 -0.59 4.08
N ASP A 139 0.61 -0.12 5.20
CA ASP A 139 -0.48 0.87 5.17
C ASP A 139 -0.01 2.19 4.58
N ALA A 140 1.17 2.68 5.00
CA ALA A 140 1.77 3.88 4.43
C ALA A 140 1.98 3.75 2.92
N ALA A 141 2.50 2.61 2.45
CA ALA A 141 2.72 2.35 1.02
C ALA A 141 1.40 2.28 0.24
N ILE A 142 0.36 1.66 0.80
CA ILE A 142 -0.98 1.62 0.20
C ILE A 142 -1.54 3.04 0.07
N VAL A 143 -1.53 3.83 1.13
CA VAL A 143 -2.05 5.20 1.14
C VAL A 143 -1.29 6.09 0.15
N CYS A 144 0.05 6.06 0.17
CA CYS A 144 0.89 6.82 -0.76
C CYS A 144 0.66 6.38 -2.22
N GLY A 145 0.55 5.08 -2.47
CA GLY A 145 0.27 4.54 -3.79
C GLY A 145 -1.09 4.97 -4.33
N VAL A 146 -2.14 4.91 -3.51
CA VAL A 146 -3.48 5.40 -3.86
C VAL A 146 -3.46 6.90 -4.12
N ALA A 147 -2.83 7.68 -3.24
CA ALA A 147 -2.70 9.13 -3.42
C ALA A 147 -2.00 9.48 -4.74
N ALA A 148 -0.91 8.76 -5.09
CA ALA A 148 -0.19 8.96 -6.33
C ALA A 148 -1.05 8.63 -7.57
N LEU A 149 -1.87 7.56 -7.53
CA LEU A 149 -2.82 7.22 -8.60
C LEU A 149 -3.89 8.30 -8.78
N VAL A 150 -4.45 8.80 -7.66
CA VAL A 150 -5.46 9.87 -7.70
C VAL A 150 -4.87 11.13 -8.29
N LEU A 151 -3.69 11.55 -7.84
CA LEU A 151 -3.00 12.74 -8.34
C LEU A 151 -2.63 12.61 -9.82
N ASP A 152 -2.22 11.43 -10.29
CA ASP A 152 -1.98 11.18 -11.71
C ASP A 152 -3.26 11.29 -12.54
N GLY A 153 -4.37 10.76 -12.02
CA GLY A 153 -5.68 10.85 -12.67
C GLY A 153 -6.25 12.27 -12.78
N LEU A 154 -5.88 13.16 -11.85
CA LEU A 154 -6.30 14.56 -11.85
C LEU A 154 -5.45 15.44 -12.80
N ARG A 155 -4.31 14.94 -13.32
CA ARG A 155 -3.49 15.71 -14.26
C ARG A 155 -4.19 15.86 -15.60
N PRO A 156 -4.29 17.08 -16.17
CA PRO A 156 -4.83 17.30 -17.48
C PRO A 156 -4.03 16.51 -18.52
N ARG A 157 -4.66 15.58 -19.19
CA ARG A 157 -4.03 14.89 -20.33
C ARG A 157 -3.86 15.91 -21.45
N ARG A 158 -2.64 16.16 -21.89
CA ARG A 158 -2.39 16.98 -23.08
C ARG A 158 -3.13 16.32 -24.25
N PRO A 159 -3.99 17.08 -24.97
CA PRO A 159 -4.64 16.53 -26.14
C PRO A 159 -3.58 16.09 -27.13
N THR A 160 -3.66 14.87 -27.60
CA THR A 160 -2.86 14.38 -28.72
C THR A 160 -3.16 15.28 -29.90
N ARG A 161 -2.16 16.04 -30.36
CA ARG A 161 -2.27 16.82 -31.61
C ARG A 161 -2.52 15.80 -32.72
N THR A 162 -3.75 15.55 -33.04
CA THR A 162 -4.15 14.88 -34.28
C THR A 162 -3.70 15.79 -35.39
N GLY A 163 -2.67 15.37 -36.15
CA GLY A 163 -2.14 16.12 -37.27
C GLY A 163 -3.21 16.30 -38.32
N LEU A 164 -3.81 17.50 -38.36
CA LEU A 164 -4.43 18.01 -39.54
C LEU A 164 -3.29 18.36 -40.51
N GLN A 165 -2.78 17.36 -41.21
CA GLN A 165 -2.00 17.58 -42.39
C GLN A 165 -2.94 17.94 -43.51
N GLY A 166 -2.73 19.13 -43.99
CA GLY A 166 -3.45 19.86 -44.97
C GLY A 166 -3.83 19.07 -46.25
N GLY A 167 -5.08 19.22 -46.60
CA GLY A 167 -5.48 19.07 -47.97
C GLY A 167 -4.86 20.19 -48.81
N GLU A 168 -3.78 19.91 -49.48
CA GLU A 168 -3.29 20.76 -50.57
C GLU A 168 -4.27 20.67 -51.73
N LEU A 169 -5.02 21.74 -51.90
CA LEU A 169 -5.78 22.04 -53.11
C LEU A 169 -4.78 22.19 -54.28
N ARG A 170 -4.68 21.17 -55.13
CA ARG A 170 -4.17 21.37 -56.49
C ARG A 170 -5.29 22.02 -57.34
N ARG A 171 -5.02 23.18 -57.83
CA ARG A 171 -5.54 23.75 -59.09
C ARG A 171 -4.40 23.80 -60.09
#